data_0d6c5d7b48a4adb0522b1eb587e3a7c8
#
_entry.id   0d6c5d7b48a4adb0522b1eb587e3a7c8
#
_cell.length_a   1.000
_cell.length_b   1.000
_cell.length_c   1.000
_cell.angle_alpha   90.00
_cell.angle_beta   90.00
_cell.angle_gamma   90.00
#
_symmetry.space_group_name_H-M   'P 1'
#
loop_
_entity.id
_entity.type
_entity.pdbx_description
1 polymer ?
#
loop_
_entity_poly.entity_id
_entity_poly.type
_entity_poly.pdbx_seq_one_letter_code
_entity_poly.pdbx_strand_id
1 'polypeptide(L)'
;PEFGQAGKADIPVKMLLNHQAGLPAVRAPLPQGAYANWDLMVNALAKEEPFWEPGTRNGYHALTIGWLVGEVVRRVSGKSLGTFFQDEVAKPLGLDFWIGLPEDKEPRVAPMIAAAPDTNSLLYKEMIKPGSLASLAILNSGGYMGAKPEYDLRAAHAAEIGGG
;
A
#
# COMPACT_ATOMS: atom_id res chain seq x y z
N PRO A 1 -11.52 -16.44 0.53
CA PRO A 1 -12.44 -16.77 -0.58
C PRO A 1 -12.66 -15.58 -1.51
N GLU A 2 -12.92 -14.37 -0.95
CA GLU A 2 -13.26 -13.16 -1.73
C GLU A 2 -12.12 -12.64 -2.61
N PHE A 3 -10.86 -12.87 -2.24
CA PHE A 3 -9.70 -12.55 -3.06
C PHE A 3 -9.59 -13.43 -4.32
N GLY A 4 -10.12 -14.64 -4.29
CA GLY A 4 -10.06 -15.60 -5.40
C GLY A 4 -10.85 -15.21 -6.66
N GLN A 5 -11.52 -14.06 -6.67
CA GLN A 5 -12.24 -13.52 -7.82
C GLN A 5 -11.27 -13.10 -8.94
N ALA A 6 -11.81 -12.92 -10.15
CA ALA A 6 -11.09 -12.39 -11.30
C ALA A 6 -9.75 -13.10 -11.58
N GLY A 7 -9.77 -14.44 -11.54
CA GLY A 7 -8.60 -15.28 -11.87
C GLY A 7 -7.51 -15.34 -10.79
N LYS A 8 -7.78 -14.88 -9.56
CA LYS A 8 -6.77 -14.79 -8.49
C LYS A 8 -6.73 -15.99 -7.54
N ALA A 9 -7.60 -17.00 -7.75
CA ALA A 9 -7.75 -18.12 -6.80
C ALA A 9 -6.43 -18.88 -6.55
N ASP A 10 -5.61 -19.01 -7.57
CA ASP A 10 -4.37 -19.79 -7.53
C ASP A 10 -3.10 -18.95 -7.38
N ILE A 11 -3.23 -17.63 -7.08
CA ILE A 11 -2.07 -16.78 -6.84
C ILE A 11 -1.42 -17.18 -5.49
N PRO A 12 -0.21 -17.73 -5.50
CA PRO A 12 0.49 -18.06 -4.26
C PRO A 12 0.98 -16.79 -3.55
N VAL A 13 1.04 -16.82 -2.22
CA VAL A 13 1.48 -15.69 -1.38
C VAL A 13 2.83 -15.12 -1.81
N LYS A 14 3.76 -15.97 -2.28
CA LYS A 14 5.06 -15.52 -2.81
C LYS A 14 4.95 -14.49 -3.93
N MET A 15 3.87 -14.53 -4.74
CA MET A 15 3.69 -13.55 -5.83
C MET A 15 3.23 -12.18 -5.33
N LEU A 16 2.61 -12.11 -4.16
CA LEU A 16 2.36 -10.84 -3.47
C LEU A 16 3.69 -10.24 -2.99
N LEU A 17 4.54 -11.06 -2.38
CA LEU A 17 5.82 -10.62 -1.79
C LEU A 17 6.86 -10.20 -2.84
N ASN A 18 6.86 -10.83 -4.02
CA ASN A 18 7.83 -10.54 -5.08
C ASN A 18 7.26 -9.68 -6.22
N HIS A 19 6.11 -9.02 -6.01
CA HIS A 19 5.48 -8.10 -6.95
C HIS A 19 5.06 -8.72 -8.30
N GLN A 20 4.74 -10.00 -8.32
CA GLN A 20 4.31 -10.71 -9.53
C GLN A 20 2.79 -10.98 -9.59
N ALA A 21 2.03 -10.56 -8.57
CA ALA A 21 0.59 -10.82 -8.50
C ALA A 21 -0.26 -10.03 -9.50
N GLY A 22 0.31 -9.02 -10.17
CA GLY A 22 -0.43 -8.20 -11.12
C GLY A 22 -1.39 -7.19 -10.51
N LEU A 23 -1.23 -6.83 -9.24
CA LEU A 23 -2.13 -5.95 -8.50
C LEU A 23 -1.45 -4.65 -8.01
N PRO A 24 -0.70 -3.93 -8.86
CA PRO A 24 0.01 -2.71 -8.43
C PRO A 24 -0.90 -1.51 -8.17
N ALA A 25 -2.16 -1.58 -8.57
CA ALA A 25 -3.12 -0.48 -8.50
C ALA A 25 -4.57 -0.99 -8.41
N VAL A 26 -5.49 -0.08 -8.17
CA VAL A 26 -6.94 -0.27 -8.33
C VAL A 26 -7.41 0.62 -9.48
N ARG A 27 -8.25 0.08 -10.40
CA ARG A 27 -8.76 0.85 -11.56
C ARG A 27 -9.86 1.83 -11.16
N ALA A 28 -10.75 1.40 -10.27
CA ALA A 28 -11.82 2.26 -9.80
C ALA A 28 -11.28 3.48 -9.04
N PRO A 29 -11.84 4.68 -9.25
CA PRO A 29 -11.45 5.85 -8.46
C PRO A 29 -11.61 5.59 -6.96
N LEU A 30 -10.57 5.83 -6.20
CA LEU A 30 -10.59 5.70 -4.75
C LEU A 30 -11.00 7.04 -4.11
N PRO A 31 -11.93 7.04 -3.16
CA PRO A 31 -12.31 8.27 -2.46
C PRO A 31 -11.16 8.79 -1.59
N GLN A 32 -11.19 10.07 -1.30
CA GLN A 32 -10.24 10.71 -0.37
C GLN A 32 -10.29 10.00 0.99
N GLY A 33 -9.14 9.70 1.56
CA GLY A 33 -9.01 8.97 2.82
C GLY A 33 -9.11 7.43 2.70
N ALA A 34 -9.31 6.90 1.48
CA ALA A 34 -9.40 5.45 1.28
C ALA A 34 -8.16 4.70 1.81
N TYR A 35 -6.98 5.28 1.68
CA TYR A 35 -5.73 4.67 2.15
C TYR A 35 -5.75 4.32 3.65
N ALA A 36 -6.47 5.08 4.45
CA ALA A 36 -6.59 4.84 5.90
C ALA A 36 -7.75 3.86 6.23
N ASN A 37 -8.55 3.46 5.25
CA ASN A 37 -9.65 2.53 5.44
C ASN A 37 -9.24 1.13 4.94
N TRP A 38 -8.77 0.31 5.88
CA TRP A 38 -8.27 -1.03 5.59
C TRP A 38 -9.25 -1.90 4.80
N ASP A 39 -10.48 -2.01 5.30
CA ASP A 39 -11.48 -2.89 4.69
C ASP A 39 -11.90 -2.40 3.29
N LEU A 40 -11.96 -1.08 3.08
CA LEU A 40 -12.24 -0.52 1.76
C LEU A 40 -11.15 -0.93 0.76
N MET A 41 -9.88 -0.76 1.12
CA MET A 41 -8.76 -1.08 0.25
C MET A 41 -8.62 -2.58 -0.02
N VAL A 42 -8.78 -3.41 1.01
CA VAL A 42 -8.75 -4.87 0.87
C VAL A 42 -9.88 -5.35 -0.03
N ASN A 43 -11.09 -4.81 0.14
CA ASN A 43 -12.23 -5.15 -0.71
C ASN A 43 -12.07 -4.66 -2.16
N ALA A 44 -11.48 -3.49 -2.37
CA ALA A 44 -11.16 -2.99 -3.70
C ALA A 44 -10.16 -3.93 -4.41
N LEU A 45 -9.08 -4.31 -3.73
CA LEU A 45 -8.07 -5.24 -4.26
C LEU A 45 -8.61 -6.66 -4.46
N ALA A 46 -9.52 -7.12 -3.61
CA ALA A 46 -10.16 -8.41 -3.77
C ALA A 46 -11.03 -8.48 -5.04
N LYS A 47 -11.65 -7.36 -5.43
CA LYS A 47 -12.46 -7.25 -6.66
C LYS A 47 -11.62 -6.95 -7.90
N GLU A 48 -10.41 -6.42 -7.73
CA GLU A 48 -9.57 -5.99 -8.85
C GLU A 48 -9.12 -7.16 -9.70
N GLU A 49 -9.12 -6.98 -11.02
CA GLU A 49 -8.55 -7.92 -11.97
C GLU A 49 -7.04 -7.64 -12.11
N PRO A 50 -6.17 -8.68 -12.14
CA PRO A 50 -4.75 -8.46 -12.37
C PRO A 50 -4.48 -7.66 -13.66
N PHE A 51 -3.52 -6.73 -13.61
CA PHE A 51 -3.09 -5.93 -14.77
C PHE A 51 -2.27 -6.75 -15.79
N TRP A 52 -1.78 -7.89 -15.37
CA TRP A 52 -1.10 -8.91 -16.18
C TRP A 52 -1.31 -10.28 -15.55
N GLU A 53 -1.11 -11.33 -16.32
CA GLU A 53 -1.17 -12.71 -15.84
C GLU A 53 -0.17 -12.89 -14.69
N PRO A 54 -0.61 -13.30 -13.50
CA PRO A 54 0.25 -13.51 -12.35
C PRO A 54 1.42 -14.43 -12.64
N GLY A 55 2.62 -14.03 -12.22
CA GLY A 55 3.85 -14.77 -12.42
C GLY A 55 4.56 -14.48 -13.76
N THR A 56 3.92 -13.80 -14.72
CA THR A 56 4.53 -13.54 -16.04
C THR A 56 5.35 -12.25 -16.09
N ARG A 57 5.11 -11.31 -15.17
CA ARG A 57 5.80 -10.02 -15.11
C ARG A 57 6.03 -9.62 -13.65
N ASN A 58 7.02 -8.77 -13.45
CA ASN A 58 7.25 -8.06 -12.19
C ASN A 58 6.87 -6.60 -12.37
N GLY A 59 6.09 -6.06 -11.45
CA GLY A 59 5.72 -4.64 -11.39
C GLY A 59 5.56 -4.20 -9.94
N TYR A 60 6.32 -3.21 -9.52
CA TYR A 60 6.35 -2.78 -8.14
C TYR A 60 4.95 -2.38 -7.62
N HIS A 61 4.49 -3.06 -6.59
CA HIS A 61 3.23 -2.81 -5.90
C HIS A 61 3.48 -1.78 -4.79
N ALA A 62 3.81 -0.54 -5.18
CA ALA A 62 4.34 0.49 -4.29
C ALA A 62 3.52 0.71 -3.00
N LEU A 63 2.20 0.77 -3.12
CA LEU A 63 1.29 0.96 -1.99
C LEU A 63 0.48 -0.30 -1.70
N THR A 64 0.03 -0.99 -2.75
CA THR A 64 -0.90 -2.11 -2.61
C THR A 64 -0.31 -3.31 -1.87
N ILE A 65 1.02 -3.46 -1.84
CA ILE A 65 1.70 -4.53 -1.11
C ILE A 65 1.31 -4.55 0.37
N GLY A 66 1.16 -3.36 0.99
CA GLY A 66 0.82 -3.24 2.40
C GLY A 66 -0.53 -3.91 2.72
N TRP A 67 -1.56 -3.61 1.94
CA TRP A 67 -2.88 -4.24 2.12
C TRP A 67 -2.89 -5.70 1.69
N LEU A 68 -2.21 -6.06 0.59
CA LEU A 68 -2.17 -7.44 0.11
C LEU A 68 -1.48 -8.37 1.10
N VAL A 69 -0.27 -8.03 1.53
CA VAL A 69 0.51 -8.84 2.48
C VAL A 69 -0.04 -8.70 3.90
N GLY A 70 -0.39 -7.47 4.31
CA GLY A 70 -0.95 -7.21 5.62
C GLY A 70 -2.27 -7.94 5.86
N GLU A 71 -3.13 -8.08 4.84
CA GLU A 71 -4.36 -8.85 4.97
C GLU A 71 -4.09 -10.35 5.12
N VAL A 72 -3.06 -10.89 4.47
CA VAL A 72 -2.63 -12.28 4.71
C VAL A 72 -2.20 -12.44 6.18
N VAL A 73 -1.36 -11.54 6.68
CA VAL A 73 -0.93 -11.56 8.09
C VAL A 73 -2.14 -11.46 9.02
N ARG A 74 -3.06 -10.52 8.78
CA ARG A 74 -4.27 -10.33 9.59
C ARG A 74 -5.12 -11.59 9.67
N ARG A 75 -5.30 -12.29 8.54
CA ARG A 75 -6.13 -13.51 8.48
C ARG A 75 -5.50 -14.70 9.18
N VAL A 76 -4.18 -14.85 9.10
CA VAL A 76 -3.50 -16.01 9.71
C VAL A 76 -3.15 -15.80 11.17
N SER A 77 -2.94 -14.56 11.61
CA SER A 77 -2.54 -14.24 12.99
C SER A 77 -3.66 -13.70 13.87
N GLY A 78 -4.74 -13.17 13.26
CA GLY A 78 -5.78 -12.42 13.96
C GLY A 78 -5.35 -11.02 14.42
N LYS A 79 -4.15 -10.57 14.05
CA LYS A 79 -3.57 -9.28 14.42
C LYS A 79 -3.43 -8.38 13.18
N SER A 80 -3.47 -7.06 13.35
CA SER A 80 -3.06 -6.14 12.29
C SER A 80 -1.57 -6.32 11.98
N LEU A 81 -1.13 -5.87 10.80
CA LEU A 81 0.27 -5.97 10.39
C LEU A 81 1.21 -5.29 11.41
N GLY A 82 0.85 -4.08 11.85
CA GLY A 82 1.65 -3.34 12.82
C GLY A 82 1.69 -4.02 14.19
N THR A 83 0.55 -4.51 14.68
CA THR A 83 0.49 -5.26 15.94
C THR A 83 1.31 -6.54 15.85
N PHE A 84 1.18 -7.30 14.75
CA PHE A 84 1.95 -8.51 14.53
C PHE A 84 3.45 -8.21 14.51
N PHE A 85 3.86 -7.20 13.76
CA PHE A 85 5.27 -6.80 13.69
C PHE A 85 5.82 -6.38 15.06
N GLN A 86 5.07 -5.60 15.84
CA GLN A 86 5.48 -5.21 17.17
C GLN A 86 5.68 -6.40 18.10
N ASP A 87 4.73 -7.35 18.11
CA ASP A 87 4.78 -8.46 19.05
C ASP A 87 5.83 -9.51 18.67
N GLU A 88 5.96 -9.82 17.38
CA GLU A 88 6.78 -10.94 16.92
C GLU A 88 8.20 -10.51 16.49
N VAL A 89 8.41 -9.23 16.21
CA VAL A 89 9.70 -8.75 15.67
C VAL A 89 10.27 -7.59 16.49
N ALA A 90 9.55 -6.46 16.58
CA ALA A 90 10.13 -5.23 17.11
C ALA A 90 10.46 -5.36 18.61
N LYS A 91 9.52 -5.79 19.44
CA LYS A 91 9.72 -5.99 20.89
C LYS A 91 10.80 -7.02 21.19
N PRO A 92 10.76 -8.24 20.62
CA PRO A 92 11.80 -9.25 20.88
C PRO A 92 13.22 -8.79 20.50
N LEU A 93 13.35 -7.98 19.45
CA LEU A 93 14.63 -7.48 18.96
C LEU A 93 15.01 -6.09 19.49
N GLY A 94 14.17 -5.47 20.31
CA GLY A 94 14.39 -4.12 20.84
C GLY A 94 14.43 -3.03 19.77
N LEU A 95 13.63 -3.18 18.69
CA LEU A 95 13.61 -2.23 17.57
C LEU A 95 12.73 -1.03 17.88
N ASP A 96 13.24 0.17 17.57
CA ASP A 96 12.50 1.43 17.56
C ASP A 96 11.92 1.66 16.15
N PHE A 97 10.99 0.80 15.74
CA PHE A 97 10.40 0.80 14.41
C PHE A 97 8.92 0.41 14.47
N TRP A 98 8.06 1.08 13.70
CA TRP A 98 6.62 0.82 13.66
C TRP A 98 6.10 0.71 12.23
N ILE A 99 5.14 -0.16 12.02
CA ILE A 99 4.27 -0.17 10.85
C ILE A 99 2.92 0.33 11.34
N GLY A 100 2.54 1.55 10.94
CA GLY A 100 1.50 2.32 11.61
C GLY A 100 2.02 2.96 12.91
N LEU A 101 2.39 4.25 12.83
CA LEU A 101 3.02 4.96 13.93
C LEU A 101 2.04 5.25 15.08
N PRO A 102 2.35 4.90 16.34
CA PRO A 102 1.58 5.32 17.50
C PRO A 102 1.62 6.83 17.71
N GLU A 103 0.53 7.39 18.23
CA GLU A 103 0.39 8.84 18.42
C GLU A 103 1.47 9.43 19.35
N ASP A 104 1.86 8.71 20.39
CA ASP A 104 2.91 9.13 21.32
C ASP A 104 4.31 9.22 20.69
N LYS A 105 4.50 8.65 19.50
CA LYS A 105 5.75 8.70 18.72
C LYS A 105 5.77 9.83 17.70
N GLU A 106 4.63 10.40 17.37
CA GLU A 106 4.49 11.47 16.38
C GLU A 106 5.48 12.64 16.57
N PRO A 107 5.74 13.14 17.81
CA PRO A 107 6.70 14.22 18.02
C PRO A 107 8.15 13.90 17.62
N ARG A 108 8.47 12.62 17.37
CA ARG A 108 9.81 12.17 16.98
C ARG A 108 9.97 12.07 15.46
N VAL A 109 8.90 12.20 14.70
CA VAL A 109 8.94 12.13 13.24
C VAL A 109 9.62 13.35 12.67
N ALA A 110 10.66 13.13 11.87
CA ALA A 110 11.30 14.21 11.13
C ALA A 110 10.37 14.68 9.99
N PRO A 111 10.22 16.00 9.79
CA PRO A 111 9.40 16.51 8.70
C PRO A 111 9.99 16.10 7.34
N MET A 112 9.14 15.60 6.44
CA MET A 112 9.52 15.35 5.07
C MET A 112 9.59 16.64 4.27
N ILE A 113 10.73 16.87 3.61
CA ILE A 113 10.89 18.00 2.67
C ILE A 113 10.61 17.46 1.28
N ALA A 114 9.50 17.89 0.68
CA ALA A 114 9.15 17.51 -0.67
C ALA A 114 10.17 18.05 -1.67
N ALA A 115 10.75 17.17 -2.47
CA ALA A 115 11.57 17.59 -3.60
C ALA A 115 10.69 18.10 -4.76
N ALA A 116 11.19 19.07 -5.51
CA ALA A 116 10.55 19.46 -6.75
C ALA A 116 10.56 18.26 -7.73
N PRO A 117 9.43 17.96 -8.40
CA PRO A 117 9.38 16.84 -9.32
C PRO A 117 10.29 17.07 -10.53
N ASP A 118 11.04 16.04 -10.92
CA ASP A 118 11.75 16.05 -12.20
C ASP A 118 10.74 15.79 -13.33
N THR A 119 10.27 16.87 -13.95
CA THR A 119 9.29 16.82 -15.05
C THR A 119 9.83 16.19 -16.33
N ASN A 120 11.15 15.99 -16.44
CA ASN A 120 11.79 15.33 -17.57
C ASN A 120 11.86 13.81 -17.41
N SER A 121 11.73 13.30 -16.18
CA SER A 121 11.80 11.86 -15.93
C SER A 121 10.68 11.10 -16.64
N LEU A 122 10.98 9.91 -17.11
CA LEU A 122 9.99 9.03 -17.74
C LEU A 122 8.88 8.67 -16.75
N LEU A 123 9.23 8.41 -15.49
CA LEU A 123 8.26 8.09 -14.45
C LEU A 123 7.26 9.23 -14.25
N TYR A 124 7.73 10.48 -14.16
CA TYR A 124 6.84 11.63 -14.01
C TYR A 124 5.87 11.75 -15.20
N LYS A 125 6.40 11.63 -16.43
CA LYS A 125 5.58 11.70 -17.66
C LYS A 125 4.51 10.62 -17.73
N GLU A 126 4.83 9.39 -17.32
CA GLU A 126 3.85 8.31 -17.26
C GLU A 126 2.87 8.48 -16.09
N MET A 127 3.32 8.96 -14.95
CA MET A 127 2.48 9.21 -13.77
C MET A 127 1.39 10.26 -14.04
N ILE A 128 1.72 11.35 -14.76
CA ILE A 128 0.75 12.40 -15.08
C ILE A 128 -0.18 12.05 -16.25
N LYS A 129 0.06 10.93 -16.93
CA LYS A 129 -0.76 10.45 -18.05
C LYS A 129 -1.99 9.73 -17.53
N PRO A 130 -3.20 10.29 -17.71
CA PRO A 130 -4.41 9.71 -17.14
C PRO A 130 -4.63 8.26 -17.59
N GLY A 131 -4.95 7.38 -16.66
CA GLY A 131 -5.22 5.97 -16.92
C GLY A 131 -3.99 5.10 -17.20
N SER A 132 -2.78 5.66 -17.20
CA SER A 132 -1.57 4.84 -17.24
C SER A 132 -1.43 4.03 -15.95
N LEU A 133 -0.70 2.90 -16.03
CA LEU A 133 -0.46 2.08 -14.84
C LEU A 133 0.27 2.88 -13.74
N ALA A 134 1.24 3.72 -14.11
CA ALA A 134 1.95 4.58 -13.17
C ALA A 134 1.03 5.59 -12.50
N SER A 135 0.10 6.20 -13.27
CA SER A 135 -0.91 7.10 -12.72
C SER A 135 -1.82 6.38 -11.71
N LEU A 136 -2.33 5.21 -12.08
CA LEU A 136 -3.20 4.42 -11.19
C LEU A 136 -2.45 3.96 -9.94
N ALA A 137 -1.23 3.48 -10.07
CA ALA A 137 -0.45 2.96 -8.95
C ALA A 137 -0.02 4.03 -7.95
N ILE A 138 0.19 5.27 -8.41
CA ILE A 138 0.74 6.35 -7.58
C ILE A 138 -0.35 7.37 -7.20
N LEU A 139 -1.12 7.85 -8.17
CA LEU A 139 -2.06 8.95 -7.92
C LEU A 139 -3.45 8.47 -7.46
N ASN A 140 -3.90 7.27 -7.87
CA ASN A 140 -5.15 6.69 -7.36
C ASN A 140 -4.89 5.99 -6.01
N SER A 141 -4.35 6.73 -5.07
CA SER A 141 -3.92 6.27 -3.75
C SER A 141 -4.91 6.57 -2.63
N GLY A 142 -6.13 7.02 -2.99
CA GLY A 142 -7.10 7.45 -1.98
C GLY A 142 -6.65 8.67 -1.17
N GLY A 143 -5.76 9.50 -1.75
CA GLY A 143 -5.27 10.73 -1.14
C GLY A 143 -3.94 10.58 -0.38
N TYR A 144 -3.33 9.38 -0.35
CA TYR A 144 -2.02 9.20 0.27
C TYR A 144 -0.91 9.97 -0.47
N MET A 145 -0.84 9.78 -1.81
CA MET A 145 0.10 10.52 -2.65
C MET A 145 -0.55 11.83 -3.12
N GLY A 146 0.19 12.91 -3.03
CA GLY A 146 -0.31 14.25 -3.37
C GLY A 146 -1.17 14.87 -2.27
N ALA A 147 -1.17 14.31 -1.08
CA ALA A 147 -1.74 14.95 0.11
C ALA A 147 -1.12 16.34 0.27
N LYS A 148 -1.95 17.37 0.26
CA LYS A 148 -1.52 18.70 0.67
C LYS A 148 -1.08 18.64 2.13
N PRO A 149 -0.22 19.57 2.58
CA PRO A 149 0.18 19.66 4.00
C PRO A 149 -1.00 19.73 5.00
N GLU A 150 -2.18 20.06 4.50
CA GLU A 150 -3.43 20.18 5.26
C GLU A 150 -4.12 18.83 5.47
N TYR A 151 -3.72 17.77 4.74
CA TYR A 151 -4.24 16.43 4.99
C TYR A 151 -3.56 15.86 6.22
N ASP A 152 -4.35 15.21 7.00
CA ASP A 152 -3.97 14.59 8.25
C ASP A 152 -2.75 13.66 8.07
N LEU A 153 -1.55 14.24 8.20
CA LEU A 153 -0.29 13.50 8.20
C LEU A 153 -0.34 12.38 9.23
N ARG A 154 -1.07 12.62 10.33
CA ARG A 154 -1.27 11.62 11.37
C ARG A 154 -1.98 10.36 10.81
N ALA A 155 -3.04 10.52 10.00
CA ALA A 155 -3.70 9.38 9.38
C ALA A 155 -2.76 8.61 8.42
N ALA A 156 -1.88 9.33 7.71
CA ALA A 156 -0.88 8.71 6.85
C ALA A 156 0.18 7.94 7.66
N HIS A 157 0.67 8.50 8.75
CA HIS A 157 1.64 7.83 9.63
C HIS A 157 1.02 6.65 10.38
N ALA A 158 -0.27 6.72 10.73
CA ALA A 158 -0.98 5.63 11.39
C ALA A 158 -1.35 4.47 10.46
N ALA A 159 -1.35 4.70 9.13
CA ALA A 159 -1.76 3.70 8.16
C ALA A 159 -0.73 2.57 8.05
N GLU A 160 -1.16 1.34 8.24
CA GLU A 160 -0.31 0.15 8.22
C GLU A 160 -0.06 -0.35 6.78
N ILE A 161 0.36 0.54 5.88
CA ILE A 161 0.49 0.26 4.44
C ILE A 161 1.91 -0.14 4.00
N GLY A 162 2.75 -0.53 4.93
CA GLY A 162 4.02 -1.18 4.61
C GLY A 162 5.15 -0.27 4.15
N GLY A 163 5.02 1.03 4.38
CA GLY A 163 6.09 1.98 4.13
C GLY A 163 6.81 2.44 5.40
N GLY A 164 6.87 1.60 6.42
CA GLY A 164 7.34 1.85 7.78
C GLY A 164 8.32 2.95 8.03
#